data_6efc1f0cb60c7100293cceb0dec01044
#
_entry.id   6efc1f0cb60c7100293cceb0dec01044
#
_cell.length_a   1.000
_cell.length_b   1.000
_cell.length_c   1.000
_cell.angle_alpha   90.00
_cell.angle_beta   90.00
_cell.angle_gamma   90.00
#
_symmetry.space_group_name_H-M   'P 1'
#
loop_
_entity.id
_entity.type
_entity.pdbx_description
1 polymer ?
#
loop_
_entity_poly.entity_id
_entity_poly.type
_entity_poly.pdbx_seq_one_letter_code
_entity_poly.pdbx_strand_id
1 'polypeptide(L)'
;LQATMFTQSLQVVDRYMATRDGRPGNTFVYADQLPRARKMGENIVKAINTPVEERGWLGDPNDGVCPNCHSSLVYPGDKHWDGIEFPWECAVCGAGGTLGTNPETGRPMLVIDPKNGLIRDRNNDKARAEHLNEINKTRDEFFAQQDQIKDQMKKYRDMKFPTLEIKR
;
A
#
# COMPACT_ATOMS: atom_id res chain seq x y z
N LEU A 1 -1.35 -1.20 6.99
CA LEU A 1 -0.13 -0.96 7.78
C LEU A 1 1.05 -0.52 6.88
N GLN A 2 1.44 -1.28 5.86
CA GLN A 2 2.59 -0.97 4.99
C GLN A 2 2.46 0.41 4.31
N ALA A 3 1.30 0.76 3.78
CA ALA A 3 1.05 2.07 3.19
C ALA A 3 1.24 3.21 4.21
N THR A 4 0.78 3.01 5.45
CA THR A 4 0.97 3.97 6.55
C THR A 4 2.45 4.16 6.89
N MET A 5 3.25 3.08 6.87
CA MET A 5 4.70 3.17 7.10
C MET A 5 5.39 4.02 6.04
N PHE A 6 5.02 3.87 4.76
CA PHE A 6 5.59 4.69 3.68
C PHE A 6 5.24 6.17 3.81
N THR A 7 4.02 6.51 4.22
CA THR A 7 3.65 7.91 4.47
C THR A 7 4.40 8.54 5.63
N GLN A 8 4.91 7.74 6.56
CA GLN A 8 5.75 8.16 7.69
C GLN A 8 7.26 8.08 7.37
N SER A 9 7.64 7.90 6.11
CA SER A 9 9.04 7.74 5.69
C SER A 9 9.76 6.56 6.33
N LEU A 10 9.02 5.52 6.76
CA LEU A 10 9.60 4.29 7.29
C LEU A 10 9.91 3.34 6.14
N GLN A 11 11.11 2.80 6.15
CA GLN A 11 11.52 1.80 5.17
C GLN A 11 11.06 0.41 5.62
N VAL A 12 10.33 -0.29 4.76
CA VAL A 12 9.90 -1.67 4.98
C VAL A 12 10.94 -2.60 4.35
N VAL A 13 11.65 -3.35 5.18
CA VAL A 13 12.75 -4.23 4.74
C VAL A 13 12.37 -5.70 4.65
N ASP A 14 11.24 -6.07 5.23
CA ASP A 14 10.71 -7.44 5.20
C ASP A 14 9.21 -7.42 5.47
N ARG A 15 8.51 -8.42 4.97
CA ARG A 15 7.07 -8.60 5.17
C ARG A 15 6.75 -10.08 5.33
N TYR A 16 5.81 -10.40 6.17
CA TYR A 16 5.24 -11.73 6.29
C TYR A 16 3.73 -11.65 6.46
N MET A 17 3.02 -12.46 5.72
CA MET A 17 1.59 -12.66 5.88
C MET A 17 1.36 -14.02 6.53
N ALA A 18 1.11 -14.02 7.84
CA ALA A 18 0.67 -15.21 8.54
C ALA A 18 -0.73 -15.60 8.04
N THR A 19 -0.87 -16.81 7.57
CA THR A 19 -2.14 -17.38 7.13
C THR A 19 -2.54 -18.53 8.06
N ARG A 20 -3.82 -18.84 8.14
CA ARG A 20 -4.34 -19.94 8.98
C ARG A 20 -4.29 -19.70 10.49
N ASP A 21 -4.04 -18.44 10.93
CA ASP A 21 -3.92 -18.05 12.34
C ASP A 21 -5.24 -17.56 12.97
N GLY A 22 -6.37 -17.91 12.38
CA GLY A 22 -7.68 -17.43 12.84
C GLY A 22 -8.13 -18.00 14.20
N ARG A 23 -7.33 -18.85 14.82
CA ARG A 23 -7.60 -19.40 16.16
C ARG A 23 -6.37 -19.26 17.07
N PRO A 24 -6.57 -18.97 18.37
CA PRO A 24 -5.47 -18.91 19.32
C PRO A 24 -4.63 -20.19 19.32
N GLY A 25 -3.31 -20.04 19.24
CA GLY A 25 -2.36 -21.14 19.26
C GLY A 25 -2.05 -21.79 17.91
N ASN A 26 -2.76 -21.44 16.82
CA ASN A 26 -2.47 -22.02 15.51
C ASN A 26 -1.03 -21.76 15.04
N THR A 27 -0.43 -20.63 15.41
CA THR A 27 0.98 -20.30 15.14
C THR A 27 1.95 -21.40 15.60
N PHE A 28 1.62 -22.10 16.68
CA PHE A 28 2.46 -23.20 17.19
C PHE A 28 2.28 -24.52 16.43
N VAL A 29 1.17 -24.66 15.71
CA VAL A 29 0.85 -25.87 14.94
C VAL A 29 1.51 -25.83 13.56
N TYR A 30 1.62 -24.65 12.97
CA TYR A 30 2.22 -24.47 11.64
C TYR A 30 3.72 -24.21 11.76
N ALA A 31 4.51 -25.24 11.46
CA ALA A 31 5.96 -25.27 11.71
C ALA A 31 6.78 -24.21 10.99
N ASP A 32 6.22 -23.59 9.95
CA ASP A 32 6.86 -22.54 9.14
C ASP A 32 6.79 -21.14 9.75
N GLN A 33 5.82 -20.88 10.63
CA GLN A 33 5.50 -19.53 11.08
C GLN A 33 6.52 -18.97 12.07
N LEU A 34 6.89 -19.72 13.11
CA LEU A 34 7.85 -19.26 14.11
C LEU A 34 9.26 -19.05 13.54
N PRO A 35 9.81 -19.96 12.73
CA PRO A 35 11.07 -19.72 12.03
C PRO A 35 11.04 -18.49 11.13
N ARG A 36 9.93 -18.25 10.42
CA ARG A 36 9.78 -17.08 9.57
C ARG A 36 9.72 -15.78 10.38
N ALA A 37 9.00 -15.76 11.51
CA ALA A 37 8.96 -14.62 12.41
C ALA A 37 10.35 -14.32 13.01
N ARG A 38 11.12 -15.34 13.39
CA ARG A 38 12.50 -15.20 13.84
C ARG A 38 13.37 -14.57 12.75
N LYS A 39 13.23 -15.04 11.50
CA LYS A 39 13.96 -14.49 10.36
C LYS A 39 13.66 -13.02 10.13
N MET A 40 12.40 -12.59 10.30
CA MET A 40 12.03 -11.16 10.26
C MET A 40 12.78 -10.36 11.33
N GLY A 41 12.86 -10.87 12.56
CA GLY A 41 13.62 -10.23 13.64
C GLY A 41 15.11 -10.07 13.27
N GLU A 42 15.74 -11.11 12.72
CA GLU A 42 17.11 -11.05 12.24
C GLU A 42 17.29 -10.01 11.12
N ASN A 43 16.35 -9.96 10.18
CA ASN A 43 16.35 -8.98 9.08
C ASN A 43 16.21 -7.54 9.60
N ILE A 44 15.38 -7.31 10.61
CA ILE A 44 15.26 -5.98 11.25
C ILE A 44 16.57 -5.57 11.91
N VAL A 45 17.21 -6.47 12.67
CA VAL A 45 18.52 -6.21 13.30
C VAL A 45 19.58 -5.90 12.25
N LYS A 46 19.62 -6.68 11.16
CA LYS A 46 20.51 -6.42 10.02
C LYS A 46 20.26 -5.04 9.42
N ALA A 47 19.00 -4.67 9.18
CA ALA A 47 18.65 -3.38 8.62
C ALA A 47 19.06 -2.21 9.53
N ILE A 48 18.86 -2.34 10.85
CA ILE A 48 19.26 -1.29 11.81
C ILE A 48 20.79 -1.04 11.75
N ASN A 49 21.58 -2.10 11.59
CA ASN A 49 23.03 -2.03 11.51
C ASN A 49 23.56 -1.71 10.10
N THR A 50 22.71 -1.49 9.12
CA THR A 50 23.07 -1.13 7.75
C THR A 50 22.83 0.36 7.53
N PRO A 51 23.74 1.14 6.90
CA PRO A 51 23.50 2.51 6.51
C PRO A 51 22.19 2.66 5.73
N VAL A 52 21.47 3.76 5.92
CA VAL A 52 20.12 3.95 5.34
C VAL A 52 20.11 3.82 3.82
N GLU A 53 21.14 4.37 3.17
CA GLU A 53 21.33 4.36 1.73
C GLU A 53 21.64 2.98 1.14
N GLU A 54 22.10 2.05 1.96
CA GLU A 54 22.42 0.67 1.56
C GLU A 54 21.33 -0.34 1.91
N ARG A 55 20.29 0.10 2.63
CA ARG A 55 19.19 -0.77 3.03
C ARG A 55 18.35 -1.13 1.83
N GLY A 56 18.16 -2.43 1.62
CA GLY A 56 17.27 -2.99 0.62
C GLY A 56 16.27 -3.95 1.24
N TRP A 57 15.51 -4.60 0.39
CA TRP A 57 14.62 -5.68 0.76
C TRP A 57 15.40 -6.89 1.27
N LEU A 58 15.03 -7.41 2.44
CA LEU A 58 15.65 -8.57 3.10
C LEU A 58 14.71 -9.76 3.21
N GLY A 59 13.44 -9.58 2.82
CA GLY A 59 12.44 -10.64 2.75
C GLY A 59 12.61 -11.54 1.52
N ASP A 60 11.60 -12.36 1.25
CA ASP A 60 11.56 -13.15 0.03
C ASP A 60 11.45 -12.22 -1.19
N PRO A 61 12.38 -12.25 -2.15
CA PRO A 61 12.34 -11.40 -3.35
C PRO A 61 11.11 -11.67 -4.22
N ASN A 62 10.52 -12.86 -4.11
CA ASN A 62 9.35 -13.28 -4.86
C ASN A 62 8.03 -13.09 -4.08
N ASP A 63 8.08 -12.43 -2.91
CA ASP A 63 6.86 -12.14 -2.15
C ASP A 63 6.07 -11.01 -2.79
N GLY A 64 4.73 -11.16 -2.77
CA GLY A 64 3.81 -10.18 -3.31
C GLY A 64 3.71 -10.18 -4.85
N VAL A 65 3.08 -9.14 -5.37
CA VAL A 65 2.84 -8.90 -6.80
C VAL A 65 3.64 -7.69 -7.30
N CYS A 66 3.84 -6.69 -6.44
CA CYS A 66 4.62 -5.51 -6.77
C CYS A 66 6.11 -5.73 -6.46
N PRO A 67 7.02 -5.72 -7.45
CA PRO A 67 8.43 -5.93 -7.20
C PRO A 67 9.13 -4.77 -6.48
N ASN A 68 8.48 -3.60 -6.40
CA ASN A 68 9.04 -2.44 -5.74
C ASN A 68 8.85 -2.47 -4.20
N CYS A 69 7.68 -2.87 -3.73
CA CYS A 69 7.37 -2.87 -2.30
C CYS A 69 6.89 -4.22 -1.77
N HIS A 70 6.88 -5.23 -2.61
CA HIS A 70 6.45 -6.60 -2.31
C HIS A 70 5.01 -6.73 -1.79
N SER A 71 4.15 -5.75 -2.07
CA SER A 71 2.72 -5.82 -1.77
C SER A 71 1.99 -6.71 -2.76
N SER A 72 0.95 -7.40 -2.30
CA SER A 72 0.02 -8.13 -3.17
C SER A 72 -1.17 -7.28 -3.61
N LEU A 73 -1.27 -6.02 -3.15
CA LEU A 73 -2.38 -5.13 -3.45
C LEU A 73 -2.08 -4.33 -4.72
N VAL A 74 -2.48 -4.87 -5.85
CA VAL A 74 -2.51 -4.17 -7.14
C VAL A 74 -3.96 -4.05 -7.62
N TYR A 75 -4.28 -2.99 -8.33
CA TYR A 75 -5.63 -2.70 -8.84
C TYR A 75 -5.55 -2.12 -10.25
N PRO A 76 -6.64 -2.18 -11.04
CA PRO A 76 -6.71 -1.45 -12.29
C PRO A 76 -6.45 0.03 -12.06
N GLY A 77 -5.49 0.59 -12.77
CA GLY A 77 -5.10 1.98 -12.60
C GLY A 77 -6.20 2.95 -13.02
N ASP A 78 -6.09 4.18 -12.55
CA ASP A 78 -7.01 5.25 -12.86
C ASP A 78 -6.24 6.51 -13.27
N LYS A 79 -6.94 7.47 -13.85
CA LYS A 79 -6.36 8.75 -14.23
C LYS A 79 -6.09 9.57 -12.98
N HIS A 80 -4.82 9.86 -12.73
CA HIS A 80 -4.39 10.70 -11.63
C HIS A 80 -4.31 12.18 -12.01
N TRP A 81 -4.12 13.03 -11.01
CA TRP A 81 -3.99 14.49 -11.14
C TRP A 81 -2.83 14.92 -12.06
N ASP A 82 -1.78 14.12 -12.18
CA ASP A 82 -0.63 14.35 -13.09
C ASP A 82 -0.93 13.98 -14.55
N GLY A 83 -2.11 13.43 -14.82
CA GLY A 83 -2.52 13.01 -16.15
C GLY A 83 -1.88 11.71 -16.64
N ILE A 84 -1.07 11.05 -15.82
CA ILE A 84 -0.43 9.77 -16.15
C ILE A 84 -1.36 8.64 -15.71
N GLU A 85 -1.63 7.72 -16.62
CA GLU A 85 -2.49 6.57 -16.42
C GLU A 85 -1.69 5.29 -16.67
N PHE A 86 -1.85 4.31 -15.78
CA PHE A 86 -1.29 2.98 -15.95
C PHE A 86 -2.42 1.95 -15.99
N PRO A 87 -2.31 0.87 -16.76
CA PRO A 87 -3.28 -0.22 -16.72
C PRO A 87 -3.44 -0.86 -15.35
N TRP A 88 -2.33 -0.91 -14.57
CA TRP A 88 -2.30 -1.45 -13.21
C TRP A 88 -1.40 -0.64 -12.30
N GLU A 89 -1.80 -0.52 -11.06
CA GLU A 89 -1.06 0.24 -10.03
C GLU A 89 -0.97 -0.54 -8.72
N CYS A 90 0.10 -0.30 -7.99
CA CYS A 90 0.25 -0.81 -6.63
C CYS A 90 -0.42 0.16 -5.63
N ALA A 91 -1.45 -0.31 -4.91
CA ALA A 91 -2.15 0.47 -3.91
C ALA A 91 -1.28 0.94 -2.72
N VAL A 92 -0.11 0.32 -2.54
CA VAL A 92 0.76 0.58 -1.39
C VAL A 92 1.83 1.61 -1.73
N CYS A 93 2.63 1.40 -2.78
CA CYS A 93 3.73 2.31 -3.10
C CYS A 93 3.44 3.26 -4.28
N GLY A 94 2.39 3.03 -5.06
CA GLY A 94 2.06 3.85 -6.21
C GLY A 94 2.83 3.48 -7.48
N ALA A 95 3.57 2.36 -7.50
CA ALA A 95 4.20 1.89 -8.73
C ALA A 95 3.16 1.50 -9.78
N GLY A 96 3.33 1.96 -11.01
CA GLY A 96 2.42 1.73 -12.13
C GLY A 96 3.04 0.92 -13.26
N GLY A 97 2.20 0.22 -14.03
CA GLY A 97 2.65 -0.63 -15.13
C GLY A 97 1.57 -1.55 -15.68
N THR A 98 1.97 -2.76 -16.08
CA THR A 98 1.08 -3.82 -16.57
C THR A 98 1.17 -5.07 -15.72
N LEU A 99 0.15 -5.93 -15.76
CA LEU A 99 0.27 -7.27 -15.17
C LEU A 99 1.00 -8.21 -16.12
N GLY A 100 1.98 -8.91 -15.55
CA GLY A 100 2.71 -9.98 -16.22
C GLY A 100 2.86 -11.18 -15.29
N THR A 101 3.80 -12.04 -15.63
CA THR A 101 4.13 -13.25 -14.87
C THR A 101 5.59 -13.19 -14.43
N ASN A 102 5.84 -13.44 -13.16
CA ASN A 102 7.19 -13.60 -12.65
C ASN A 102 7.82 -14.85 -13.29
N PRO A 103 8.95 -14.71 -14.01
CA PRO A 103 9.55 -15.82 -14.77
C PRO A 103 10.08 -16.94 -13.85
N GLU A 104 10.43 -16.65 -12.60
CA GLU A 104 10.97 -17.64 -11.67
C GLU A 104 9.87 -18.46 -10.99
N THR A 105 8.73 -17.82 -10.67
CA THR A 105 7.69 -18.45 -9.85
C THR A 105 6.41 -18.79 -10.62
N GLY A 106 6.23 -18.25 -11.81
CA GLY A 106 4.99 -18.35 -12.57
C GLY A 106 3.81 -17.57 -11.97
N ARG A 107 4.02 -16.76 -10.93
CA ARG A 107 2.98 -15.98 -10.24
C ARG A 107 2.74 -14.63 -10.91
N PRO A 108 1.55 -14.04 -10.73
CA PRO A 108 1.30 -12.68 -11.18
C PRO A 108 2.33 -11.68 -10.62
N MET A 109 2.77 -10.76 -11.46
CA MET A 109 3.72 -9.71 -11.10
C MET A 109 3.35 -8.41 -11.80
N LEU A 110 3.49 -7.28 -11.12
CA LEU A 110 3.42 -5.97 -11.74
C LEU A 110 4.72 -5.73 -12.53
N VAL A 111 4.61 -5.61 -13.82
CA VAL A 111 5.71 -5.19 -14.69
C VAL A 111 5.72 -3.67 -14.71
N ILE A 112 6.64 -3.08 -13.96
CA ILE A 112 6.72 -1.63 -13.77
C ILE A 112 7.05 -0.95 -15.11
N ASP A 113 6.31 0.11 -15.44
CA ASP A 113 6.59 0.93 -16.63
C ASP A 113 8.00 1.55 -16.49
N PRO A 114 8.90 1.32 -17.49
CA PRO A 114 10.29 1.73 -17.36
C PRO A 114 10.50 3.25 -17.38
N LYS A 115 9.53 4.01 -17.88
CA LYS A 115 9.63 5.47 -18.02
C LYS A 115 9.04 6.20 -16.82
N ASN A 116 7.81 5.84 -16.42
CA ASN A 116 7.04 6.59 -15.44
C ASN A 116 6.55 5.71 -14.28
N GLY A 117 6.75 4.41 -14.31
CA GLY A 117 6.15 3.49 -13.35
C GLY A 117 6.51 3.74 -11.88
N LEU A 118 7.59 4.47 -11.60
CA LEU A 118 7.99 4.86 -10.24
C LEU A 118 7.82 6.36 -9.95
N ILE A 119 7.12 7.10 -10.78
CA ILE A 119 6.94 8.54 -10.59
C ILE A 119 6.19 8.88 -9.29
N ARG A 120 5.32 7.95 -8.84
CA ARG A 120 4.54 8.08 -7.61
C ARG A 120 5.06 7.18 -6.47
N ASP A 121 6.29 6.64 -6.62
CA ASP A 121 6.83 5.69 -5.65
C ASP A 121 7.04 6.32 -4.27
N ARG A 122 6.21 5.95 -3.31
CA ARG A 122 6.24 6.47 -1.93
C ARG A 122 7.50 6.07 -1.13
N ASN A 123 8.35 5.21 -1.67
CA ASN A 123 9.70 4.99 -1.12
C ASN A 123 10.66 6.12 -1.50
N ASN A 124 10.28 6.99 -2.42
CA ASN A 124 11.10 8.06 -2.96
C ASN A 124 10.67 9.41 -2.36
N ASP A 125 11.63 10.19 -1.85
CA ASP A 125 11.39 11.51 -1.24
C ASP A 125 10.71 12.50 -2.19
N LYS A 126 11.10 12.51 -3.45
CA LYS A 126 10.49 13.36 -4.48
C LYS A 126 9.02 13.03 -4.66
N ALA A 127 8.69 11.77 -4.83
CA ALA A 127 7.30 11.35 -5.00
C ALA A 127 6.46 11.58 -3.72
N ARG A 128 7.06 11.49 -2.53
CA ARG A 128 6.39 11.87 -1.28
C ARG A 128 6.10 13.37 -1.20
N ALA A 129 7.04 14.21 -1.64
CA ALA A 129 6.84 15.66 -1.71
C ALA A 129 5.72 16.02 -2.70
N GLU A 130 5.67 15.39 -3.86
CA GLU A 130 4.60 15.57 -4.85
C GLU A 130 3.24 15.12 -4.30
N HIS A 131 3.18 14.02 -3.57
CA HIS A 131 1.95 13.58 -2.90
C HIS A 131 1.47 14.58 -1.83
N LEU A 132 2.39 15.22 -1.10
CA LEU A 132 2.04 16.29 -0.18
C LEU A 132 1.45 17.51 -0.91
N ASN A 133 2.00 17.87 -2.08
CA ASN A 133 1.46 18.93 -2.93
C ASN A 133 0.05 18.60 -3.40
N GLU A 134 -0.21 17.35 -3.80
CA GLU A 134 -1.55 16.86 -4.16
C GLU A 134 -2.52 17.02 -2.98
N ILE A 135 -2.15 16.59 -1.79
CA ILE A 135 -2.98 16.74 -0.57
C ILE A 135 -3.31 18.20 -0.31
N ASN A 136 -2.34 19.10 -0.43
CA ASN A 136 -2.56 20.53 -0.24
C ASN A 136 -3.53 21.10 -1.29
N LYS A 137 -3.38 20.72 -2.54
CA LYS A 137 -4.26 21.14 -3.64
C LYS A 137 -5.69 20.66 -3.41
N THR A 138 -5.89 19.39 -3.11
CA THR A 138 -7.24 18.84 -2.85
C THR A 138 -7.87 19.43 -1.60
N ARG A 139 -7.10 19.79 -0.58
CA ARG A 139 -7.56 20.55 0.58
C ARG A 139 -8.07 21.93 0.19
N ASP A 140 -7.33 22.65 -0.62
CA ASP A 140 -7.69 24.00 -1.04
C ASP A 140 -8.95 23.98 -1.95
N GLU A 141 -9.07 22.98 -2.82
CA GLU A 141 -10.30 22.72 -3.60
C GLU A 141 -11.49 22.41 -2.68
N PHE A 142 -11.29 21.60 -1.64
CA PHE A 142 -12.33 21.31 -0.64
C PHE A 142 -12.83 22.60 0.06
N PHE A 143 -11.91 23.46 0.50
CA PHE A 143 -12.29 24.71 1.14
C PHE A 143 -13.01 25.66 0.19
N ALA A 144 -12.63 25.71 -1.08
CA ALA A 144 -13.31 26.52 -2.09
C ALA A 144 -14.76 26.05 -2.36
N GLN A 145 -15.05 24.77 -2.15
CA GLN A 145 -16.35 24.15 -2.38
C GLN A 145 -17.20 23.96 -1.10
N GLN A 146 -16.74 24.47 0.04
CA GLN A 146 -17.32 24.14 1.35
C GLN A 146 -18.82 24.46 1.47
N ASP A 147 -19.28 25.55 0.90
CA ASP A 147 -20.70 25.93 0.96
C ASP A 147 -21.56 25.04 0.09
N GLN A 148 -21.10 24.68 -1.11
CA GLN A 148 -21.78 23.70 -1.96
C GLN A 148 -21.87 22.33 -1.28
N ILE A 149 -20.80 21.89 -0.61
CA ILE A 149 -20.78 20.65 0.15
C ILE A 149 -21.79 20.68 1.30
N LYS A 150 -21.86 21.79 2.07
CA LYS A 150 -22.82 21.96 3.16
C LYS A 150 -24.27 21.88 2.67
N ASP A 151 -24.58 22.52 1.54
CA ASP A 151 -25.89 22.48 0.95
C ASP A 151 -26.28 21.07 0.49
N GLN A 152 -25.37 20.34 -0.14
CA GLN A 152 -25.60 18.95 -0.51
C GLN A 152 -25.77 18.04 0.72
N MET A 153 -24.94 18.23 1.75
CA MET A 153 -25.02 17.44 2.98
C MET A 153 -26.33 17.69 3.76
N LYS A 154 -26.92 18.89 3.70
CA LYS A 154 -28.18 19.19 4.35
C LYS A 154 -29.29 18.24 3.89
N LYS A 155 -29.34 17.94 2.61
CA LYS A 155 -30.29 16.98 2.01
C LYS A 155 -30.21 15.60 2.68
N TYR A 156 -29.00 15.12 2.95
CA TYR A 156 -28.78 13.81 3.58
C TYR A 156 -28.99 13.84 5.11
N ARG A 157 -28.67 14.97 5.76
CA ARG A 157 -28.87 15.16 7.20
C ARG A 157 -30.36 15.11 7.58
N ASP A 158 -31.22 15.62 6.71
CA ASP A 158 -32.68 15.68 6.92
C ASP A 158 -33.38 14.37 6.50
N MET A 159 -32.63 13.40 5.93
CA MET A 159 -33.19 12.09 5.58
C MET A 159 -33.51 11.27 6.83
N LYS A 160 -34.76 10.82 6.92
CA LYS A 160 -35.16 9.83 7.92
C LYS A 160 -34.90 8.44 7.37
N PHE A 161 -33.92 7.75 7.94
CA PHE A 161 -33.68 6.34 7.62
C PHE A 161 -34.65 5.46 8.43
N PRO A 162 -35.23 4.38 7.83
CA PRO A 162 -36.00 3.43 8.58
C PRO A 162 -35.10 2.75 9.63
N THR A 163 -35.52 2.82 10.89
CA THR A 163 -34.88 2.09 11.99
C THR A 163 -35.35 0.65 11.99
N LEU A 164 -34.43 -0.31 11.96
CA LEU A 164 -34.74 -1.71 12.19
C LEU A 164 -35.00 -1.91 13.69
N GLU A 165 -36.25 -2.19 14.07
CA GLU A 165 -36.58 -2.69 15.41
C GLU A 165 -36.12 -4.14 15.51
N ILE A 166 -35.02 -4.38 16.21
CA ILE A 166 -34.60 -5.73 16.57
C ILE A 166 -35.49 -6.17 17.75
N LYS A 167 -36.51 -6.96 17.48
CA LYS A 167 -37.23 -7.66 18.54
C LYS A 167 -36.27 -8.66 19.18
N ARG A 168 -35.92 -8.41 20.46
CA ARG A 168 -35.17 -9.33 21.29
C ARG A 168 -36.04 -10.50 21.74
#